data_8916e7f7f6e4beca549af1934f4fc136
#
_entry.id   8916e7f7f6e4beca549af1934f4fc136
#
_cell.length_a   1.000
_cell.length_b   1.000
_cell.length_c   1.000
_cell.angle_alpha   90.00
_cell.angle_beta   90.00
_cell.angle_gamma   90.00
#
_symmetry.space_group_name_H-M   'P 1'
#
loop_
_entity.id
_entity.type
_entity.pdbx_description
1 polymer ?
#
loop_
_entity_poly.entity_id
_entity_poly.type
_entity_poly.pdbx_seq_one_letter_code
_entity_poly.pdbx_strand_id
1 'polypeptide(L)'
;NQRLLPYHEELKKAGACFGVSGEYERPMWYALNNEKPEYEYSFDYQNWYSSVEFETKNTITNVGLYELSPFSKYEIKGEIAHSELQRICTANIKNEVGRSTYTQMLNEAGGIEADLTVICIGENYFRIISSSATRTHDKAHIIKHISPDLEFKDITDDLICLGIFGPKSRNLISK
;
A
#
# COMPACT_ATOMS: atom_id res chain seq x y z
N ASN A 1 19.20 9.80 0.18
CA ASN A 1 19.07 8.72 1.17
C ASN A 1 17.86 7.89 0.78
N GLN A 2 18.06 6.61 0.44
CA GLN A 2 17.00 5.66 0.18
C GLN A 2 16.39 5.23 1.53
N ARG A 3 15.07 5.04 1.54
CA ARG A 3 14.36 4.51 2.70
C ARG A 3 14.33 2.98 2.61
N LEU A 4 14.65 2.31 3.71
CA LEU A 4 14.55 0.85 3.80
C LEU A 4 13.16 0.45 4.29
N LEU A 5 12.70 -0.71 3.85
CA LEU A 5 11.48 -1.32 4.36
C LEU A 5 11.70 -1.88 5.77
N PRO A 6 10.65 -1.96 6.61
CA PRO A 6 10.77 -2.49 7.98
C PRO A 6 11.40 -3.89 8.06
N TYR A 7 11.14 -4.74 7.06
CA TYR A 7 11.66 -6.12 6.98
C TYR A 7 12.82 -6.27 6.00
N HIS A 8 13.58 -5.21 5.72
CA HIS A 8 14.63 -5.23 4.71
C HIS A 8 15.62 -6.39 4.88
N GLU A 9 16.10 -6.63 6.10
CA GLU A 9 17.07 -7.69 6.37
C GLU A 9 16.47 -9.10 6.22
N GLU A 10 15.20 -9.27 6.58
CA GLU A 10 14.47 -10.53 6.39
C GLU A 10 14.23 -10.81 4.90
N LEU A 11 13.85 -9.80 4.15
CA LEU A 11 13.67 -9.91 2.70
C LEU A 11 15.00 -10.24 2.01
N LYS A 12 16.09 -9.62 2.43
CA LYS A 12 17.44 -9.91 1.95
C LYS A 12 17.85 -11.35 2.23
N LYS A 13 17.62 -11.84 3.46
CA LYS A 13 17.85 -13.26 3.81
C LYS A 13 17.00 -14.22 3.00
N ALA A 14 15.80 -13.81 2.60
CA ALA A 14 14.93 -14.58 1.72
C ALA A 14 15.36 -14.58 0.25
N GLY A 15 16.46 -13.92 -0.10
CA GLY A 15 16.99 -13.85 -1.47
C GLY A 15 16.40 -12.74 -2.32
N ALA A 16 15.86 -11.68 -1.72
CA ALA A 16 15.32 -10.55 -2.45
C ALA A 16 16.39 -9.83 -3.28
N CYS A 17 16.11 -9.63 -4.55
CA CYS A 17 16.78 -8.65 -5.39
C CYS A 17 16.06 -7.31 -5.25
N PHE A 18 16.80 -6.28 -4.84
CA PHE A 18 16.21 -4.97 -4.56
C PHE A 18 16.33 -4.03 -5.75
N GLY A 19 15.32 -3.18 -5.89
CA GLY A 19 15.31 -2.05 -6.80
C GLY A 19 14.70 -0.83 -6.13
N VAL A 20 14.99 0.36 -6.67
CA VAL A 20 14.44 1.61 -6.15
C VAL A 20 13.11 1.90 -6.82
N SER A 21 12.07 2.08 -6.02
CA SER A 21 10.75 2.52 -6.48
C SER A 21 10.22 3.60 -5.54
N GLY A 22 10.09 4.82 -6.06
CA GLY A 22 9.83 6.00 -5.26
C GLY A 22 11.01 6.30 -4.34
N GLU A 23 10.74 6.46 -3.06
CA GLU A 23 11.76 6.73 -2.03
C GLU A 23 12.30 5.46 -1.37
N TYR A 24 11.76 4.28 -1.70
CA TYR A 24 12.03 3.01 -1.02
C TYR A 24 12.89 2.07 -1.87
N GLU A 25 13.78 1.36 -1.19
CA GLU A 25 14.40 0.15 -1.70
C GLU A 25 13.43 -1.02 -1.49
N ARG A 26 12.92 -1.60 -2.59
CA ARG A 26 11.86 -2.60 -2.59
C ARG A 26 12.32 -3.92 -3.17
N PRO A 27 11.84 -5.07 -2.64
CA PRO A 27 12.08 -6.36 -3.29
C PRO A 27 11.34 -6.40 -4.63
N MET A 28 12.06 -6.71 -5.69
CA MET A 28 11.54 -6.77 -7.05
C MET A 28 11.27 -8.20 -7.48
N TRP A 29 12.11 -9.14 -7.06
CA TRP A 29 11.99 -10.58 -7.25
C TRP A 29 12.88 -11.31 -6.24
N TYR A 30 12.71 -12.63 -6.09
CA TYR A 30 13.47 -13.44 -5.15
C TYR A 30 14.25 -14.53 -5.87
N ALA A 31 15.55 -14.56 -5.65
CA ALA A 31 16.46 -15.56 -6.26
C ALA A 31 16.14 -16.98 -5.78
N LEU A 32 16.04 -17.92 -6.72
CA LEU A 32 15.82 -19.33 -6.46
C LEU A 32 17.15 -20.11 -6.60
N ASN A 33 17.25 -21.25 -5.92
CA ASN A 33 18.28 -22.26 -6.19
C ASN A 33 19.75 -21.74 -6.19
N ASN A 34 20.12 -20.89 -5.24
CA ASN A 34 21.44 -20.28 -5.14
C ASN A 34 21.80 -19.28 -6.27
N GLU A 35 20.85 -18.81 -7.03
CA GLU A 35 21.05 -17.69 -7.93
C GLU A 35 21.44 -16.44 -7.15
N LYS A 36 22.18 -15.54 -7.78
CA LYS A 36 22.48 -14.24 -7.17
C LYS A 36 21.28 -13.31 -7.31
N PRO A 37 20.86 -12.60 -6.24
CA PRO A 37 19.79 -11.62 -6.31
C PRO A 37 20.25 -10.30 -6.95
N GLU A 38 20.70 -10.39 -8.19
CA GLU A 38 21.24 -9.28 -8.97
C GLU A 38 20.61 -9.28 -10.37
N TYR A 39 20.40 -8.10 -10.95
CA TYR A 39 19.90 -7.97 -12.32
C TYR A 39 21.02 -8.22 -13.33
N GLU A 40 20.81 -9.18 -14.21
CA GLU A 40 21.61 -9.38 -15.43
C GLU A 40 20.72 -9.04 -16.63
N TYR A 41 20.88 -7.82 -17.15
CA TYR A 41 20.07 -7.35 -18.26
C TYR A 41 20.49 -8.01 -19.58
N SER A 42 19.48 -8.50 -20.33
CA SER A 42 19.65 -9.16 -21.61
C SER A 42 18.55 -8.72 -22.58
N PHE A 43 18.84 -8.73 -23.88
CA PHE A 43 17.81 -8.58 -24.92
C PHE A 43 17.06 -9.89 -25.16
N ASP A 44 17.60 -11.03 -24.70
CA ASP A 44 16.95 -12.33 -24.74
C ASP A 44 16.17 -12.62 -23.45
N TYR A 45 16.47 -13.72 -22.80
CA TYR A 45 15.85 -14.13 -21.54
C TYR A 45 16.49 -13.41 -20.36
N GLN A 46 15.68 -12.80 -19.54
CA GLN A 46 16.11 -12.12 -18.32
C GLN A 46 16.41 -13.16 -17.22
N ASN A 47 17.47 -12.97 -16.43
CA ASN A 47 17.84 -13.92 -15.38
C ASN A 47 16.78 -14.10 -14.29
N TRP A 48 15.94 -13.10 -14.04
CA TRP A 48 14.86 -13.19 -13.05
C TRP A 48 13.57 -13.84 -13.57
N TYR A 49 13.49 -14.21 -14.86
CA TYR A 49 12.24 -14.69 -15.46
C TYR A 49 11.71 -15.97 -14.78
N SER A 50 12.56 -16.96 -14.54
CA SER A 50 12.17 -18.22 -13.89
C SER A 50 11.69 -18.00 -12.46
N SER A 51 12.33 -17.09 -11.72
CA SER A 51 11.95 -16.71 -10.36
C SER A 51 10.57 -16.03 -10.33
N VAL A 52 10.35 -15.03 -11.18
CA VAL A 52 9.06 -14.34 -11.29
C VAL A 52 7.96 -15.27 -11.79
N GLU A 53 8.26 -16.18 -12.72
CA GLU A 53 7.31 -17.20 -13.16
C GLU A 53 6.89 -18.12 -12.01
N PHE A 54 7.85 -18.58 -11.19
CA PHE A 54 7.57 -19.39 -10.01
C PHE A 54 6.70 -18.62 -8.98
N GLU A 55 7.05 -17.39 -8.63
CA GLU A 55 6.32 -16.54 -7.70
C GLU A 55 4.86 -16.31 -8.18
N THR A 56 4.71 -16.03 -9.48
CA THR A 56 3.39 -15.82 -10.10
C THR A 56 2.54 -17.10 -10.05
N LYS A 57 3.10 -18.25 -10.46
CA LYS A 57 2.40 -19.54 -10.40
C LYS A 57 2.03 -19.91 -8.97
N ASN A 58 2.95 -19.69 -8.01
CA ASN A 58 2.67 -19.95 -6.61
C ASN A 58 1.55 -19.07 -6.07
N THR A 59 1.53 -17.79 -6.40
CA THR A 59 0.46 -16.88 -5.98
C THR A 59 -0.90 -17.31 -6.54
N ILE A 60 -0.95 -17.70 -7.82
CA ILE A 60 -2.21 -18.13 -8.47
C ILE A 60 -2.75 -19.45 -7.89
N THR A 61 -1.87 -20.38 -7.51
CA THR A 61 -2.27 -21.74 -7.09
C THR A 61 -2.26 -21.95 -5.56
N ASN A 62 -1.53 -21.12 -4.84
CA ASN A 62 -1.32 -21.24 -3.39
C ASN A 62 -1.54 -19.91 -2.68
N VAL A 63 -0.43 -19.27 -2.26
CA VAL A 63 -0.42 -17.98 -1.56
C VAL A 63 0.89 -17.24 -1.83
N GLY A 64 0.79 -15.95 -2.07
CA GLY A 64 1.90 -15.00 -2.15
C GLY A 64 1.81 -13.97 -1.03
N LEU A 65 2.95 -13.63 -0.44
CA LEU A 65 3.09 -12.53 0.51
C LEU A 65 3.78 -11.35 -0.18
N TYR A 66 3.15 -10.19 -0.15
CA TYR A 66 3.63 -8.98 -0.81
C TYR A 66 3.89 -7.87 0.21
N GLU A 67 5.05 -7.27 0.12
CA GLU A 67 5.43 -6.13 0.94
C GLU A 67 4.84 -4.83 0.36
N LEU A 68 3.88 -4.24 1.08
CA LEU A 68 3.11 -3.07 0.66
C LEU A 68 3.24 -1.88 1.63
N SER A 69 4.21 -1.92 2.56
CA SER A 69 4.43 -0.86 3.55
C SER A 69 4.68 0.54 2.98
N PRO A 70 5.18 0.71 1.74
CA PRO A 70 5.28 2.04 1.12
C PRO A 70 3.95 2.77 0.90
N PHE A 71 2.81 2.06 0.85
CA PHE A 71 1.52 2.75 0.79
C PHE A 71 1.38 3.79 1.88
N SER A 72 0.93 4.98 1.49
CA SER A 72 0.66 6.07 2.42
C SER A 72 -0.52 5.74 3.33
N LYS A 73 -0.38 6.04 4.59
CA LYS A 73 -1.40 5.78 5.61
C LYS A 73 -1.64 7.04 6.42
N TYR A 74 -2.88 7.53 6.40
CA TYR A 74 -3.29 8.69 7.16
C TYR A 74 -4.43 8.34 8.09
N GLU A 75 -4.52 9.02 9.20
CA GLU A 75 -5.67 8.93 10.11
C GLU A 75 -6.34 10.30 10.24
N ILE A 76 -7.67 10.25 10.29
CA ILE A 76 -8.54 11.42 10.50
C ILE A 76 -9.51 11.08 11.62
N LYS A 77 -9.56 11.94 12.64
CA LYS A 77 -10.40 11.73 13.81
C LYS A 77 -11.09 13.02 14.22
N GLY A 78 -12.35 12.91 14.65
CA GLY A 78 -13.16 14.02 15.16
C GLY A 78 -14.63 13.87 14.80
N GLU A 79 -15.50 14.54 15.50
CA GLU A 79 -16.97 14.42 15.37
C GLU A 79 -17.49 14.59 13.93
N ILE A 80 -16.86 15.47 13.15
CA ILE A 80 -17.23 15.73 11.76
C ILE A 80 -16.42 14.94 10.73
N ALA A 81 -15.57 13.99 11.16
CA ALA A 81 -14.67 13.25 10.24
C ALA A 81 -15.44 12.52 9.13
N HIS A 82 -16.54 11.86 9.46
CA HIS A 82 -17.35 11.16 8.46
C HIS A 82 -17.95 12.14 7.43
N SER A 83 -18.57 13.25 7.89
CA SER A 83 -19.19 14.23 6.98
C SER A 83 -18.16 14.92 6.08
N GLU A 84 -16.97 15.21 6.60
CA GLU A 84 -15.90 15.79 5.80
C GLU A 84 -15.37 14.80 4.75
N LEU A 85 -15.14 13.53 5.13
CA LEU A 85 -14.76 12.50 4.17
C LEU A 85 -15.85 12.25 3.13
N GLN A 86 -17.13 12.26 3.54
CA GLN A 86 -18.27 12.12 2.63
C GLN A 86 -18.33 13.29 1.62
N ARG A 87 -17.89 14.48 2.00
CA ARG A 87 -17.86 15.67 1.15
C ARG A 87 -16.72 15.63 0.12
N ILE A 88 -15.54 15.15 0.49
CA ILE A 88 -14.34 15.18 -0.39
C ILE A 88 -14.16 13.92 -1.21
N CYS A 89 -14.85 12.83 -0.89
CA CYS A 89 -14.79 11.56 -1.61
C CYS A 89 -15.98 11.39 -2.55
N THR A 90 -15.79 10.69 -3.66
CA THR A 90 -16.84 10.44 -4.66
C THR A 90 -17.79 9.31 -4.26
N ALA A 91 -17.33 8.36 -3.47
CA ALA A 91 -18.12 7.23 -3.01
C ALA A 91 -18.82 7.52 -1.67
N ASN A 92 -19.89 6.78 -1.38
CA ASN A 92 -20.54 6.81 -0.07
C ASN A 92 -19.66 6.11 0.97
N ILE A 93 -19.02 6.91 1.83
CA ILE A 93 -18.11 6.43 2.87
C ILE A 93 -18.90 5.68 3.95
N LYS A 94 -18.52 4.44 4.19
CA LYS A 94 -19.13 3.60 5.22
C LYS A 94 -18.68 4.03 6.62
N ASN A 95 -19.63 4.16 7.54
CA ASN A 95 -19.40 4.59 8.93
C ASN A 95 -19.45 3.42 9.94
N GLU A 96 -19.66 2.19 9.46
CA GLU A 96 -19.59 1.01 10.35
C GLU A 96 -18.14 0.60 10.55
N VAL A 97 -17.75 0.36 11.79
CA VAL A 97 -16.39 -0.07 12.15
C VAL A 97 -16.00 -1.35 11.41
N GLY A 98 -14.82 -1.37 10.82
CA GLY A 98 -14.29 -2.47 10.02
C GLY A 98 -14.68 -2.41 8.53
N ARG A 99 -15.53 -1.48 8.12
CA ARG A 99 -15.85 -1.29 6.69
C ARG A 99 -14.82 -0.45 5.97
N SER A 100 -14.50 -0.87 4.76
CA SER A 100 -13.65 -0.13 3.83
C SER A 100 -14.44 0.34 2.62
N THR A 101 -14.07 1.50 2.09
CA THR A 101 -14.65 2.09 0.88
C THR A 101 -13.52 2.51 -0.05
N TYR A 102 -13.46 1.91 -1.24
CA TYR A 102 -12.59 2.39 -2.31
C TYR A 102 -13.22 3.61 -2.98
N THR A 103 -12.46 4.68 -3.17
CA THR A 103 -12.98 5.97 -3.62
C THR A 103 -11.90 6.83 -4.27
N GLN A 104 -12.35 7.86 -4.99
CA GLN A 104 -11.49 8.94 -5.49
C GLN A 104 -11.82 10.26 -4.80
N MET A 105 -10.83 11.15 -4.74
CA MET A 105 -11.02 12.58 -4.48
C MET A 105 -10.81 13.34 -5.77
N LEU A 106 -11.65 14.33 -6.03
CA LEU A 106 -11.61 15.10 -7.27
C LEU A 106 -11.20 16.55 -7.00
N ASN A 107 -10.68 17.20 -8.05
CA ASN A 107 -10.53 18.64 -8.08
C ASN A 107 -11.84 19.33 -8.55
N GLU A 108 -11.84 20.65 -8.54
CA GLU A 108 -12.99 21.47 -8.93
C GLU A 108 -13.42 21.30 -10.40
N ALA A 109 -12.51 20.84 -11.25
CA ALA A 109 -12.79 20.52 -12.66
C ALA A 109 -13.28 19.08 -12.89
N GLY A 110 -13.40 18.26 -11.82
CA GLY A 110 -13.81 16.87 -11.88
C GLY A 110 -12.68 15.90 -12.23
N GLY A 111 -11.43 16.35 -12.27
CA GLY A 111 -10.25 15.48 -12.44
C GLY A 111 -9.90 14.74 -11.15
N ILE A 112 -9.40 13.50 -11.29
CA ILE A 112 -8.97 12.67 -10.16
C ILE A 112 -7.67 13.24 -9.58
N GLU A 113 -7.71 13.59 -8.29
CA GLU A 113 -6.55 14.03 -7.52
C GLU A 113 -5.94 12.91 -6.69
N ALA A 114 -6.77 12.06 -6.10
CA ALA A 114 -6.33 10.93 -5.31
C ALA A 114 -7.21 9.71 -5.53
N ASP A 115 -6.60 8.54 -5.56
CA ASP A 115 -7.24 7.23 -5.65
C ASP A 115 -6.85 6.43 -4.40
N LEU A 116 -7.84 6.11 -3.56
CA LEU A 116 -7.56 5.67 -2.19
C LEU A 116 -8.66 4.79 -1.59
N THR A 117 -8.34 4.19 -0.46
CA THR A 117 -9.30 3.43 0.35
C THR A 117 -9.47 4.10 1.71
N VAL A 118 -10.72 4.36 2.08
CA VAL A 118 -11.11 4.85 3.42
C VAL A 118 -11.63 3.68 4.25
N ILE A 119 -11.11 3.51 5.45
CA ILE A 119 -11.49 2.45 6.39
C ILE A 119 -12.03 3.09 7.67
N CYS A 120 -13.24 2.73 8.08
CA CYS A 120 -13.77 3.11 9.38
C CYS A 120 -13.14 2.20 10.46
N ILE A 121 -12.29 2.75 11.32
CA ILE A 121 -11.58 1.99 12.36
C ILE A 121 -12.10 2.25 13.76
N GLY A 122 -13.00 3.20 13.92
CA GLY A 122 -13.66 3.53 15.17
C GLY A 122 -14.74 4.57 14.97
N GLU A 123 -15.44 4.92 16.03
CA GLU A 123 -16.43 6.01 16.01
C GLU A 123 -15.73 7.32 15.66
N ASN A 124 -16.17 7.97 14.58
CA ASN A 124 -15.58 9.21 14.06
C ASN A 124 -14.06 9.10 13.81
N TYR A 125 -13.57 7.92 13.49
CA TYR A 125 -12.16 7.63 13.31
C TYR A 125 -11.93 6.78 12.06
N PHE A 126 -11.20 7.34 11.10
CA PHE A 126 -10.98 6.78 9.78
C PHE A 126 -9.51 6.68 9.45
N ARG A 127 -9.13 5.62 8.74
CA ARG A 127 -7.81 5.44 8.14
C ARG A 127 -7.94 5.51 6.63
N ILE A 128 -7.03 6.24 6.00
CA ILE A 128 -6.91 6.37 4.56
C ILE A 128 -5.64 5.64 4.12
N ILE A 129 -5.77 4.78 3.10
CA ILE A 129 -4.65 4.14 2.41
C ILE A 129 -4.58 4.70 1.00
N SER A 130 -3.44 5.26 0.63
CA SER A 130 -3.19 5.91 -0.66
C SER A 130 -1.87 5.46 -1.27
N SER A 131 -1.60 5.84 -2.51
CA SER A 131 -0.40 5.49 -3.23
C SER A 131 0.87 6.06 -2.56
N SER A 132 1.94 5.28 -2.54
CA SER A 132 3.25 5.76 -2.09
C SER A 132 3.84 6.84 -3.01
N ALA A 133 3.56 6.76 -4.31
CA ALA A 133 4.09 7.70 -5.31
C ALA A 133 3.50 9.11 -5.18
N THR A 134 2.29 9.22 -4.63
CA THR A 134 1.57 10.49 -4.51
C THR A 134 1.42 10.95 -3.05
N ARG A 135 2.19 10.37 -2.12
CA ARG A 135 2.09 10.65 -0.67
C ARG A 135 1.99 12.14 -0.33
N THR A 136 2.92 12.94 -0.83
CA THR A 136 2.98 14.38 -0.51
C THR A 136 1.80 15.12 -1.13
N HIS A 137 1.44 14.79 -2.36
CA HIS A 137 0.31 15.36 -3.07
C HIS A 137 -1.01 15.04 -2.38
N ASP A 138 -1.29 13.77 -2.12
CA ASP A 138 -2.53 13.30 -1.51
C ASP A 138 -2.72 13.89 -0.10
N LYS A 139 -1.62 13.90 0.70
CA LYS A 139 -1.61 14.55 2.01
C LYS A 139 -1.97 16.03 1.92
N ALA A 140 -1.37 16.76 1.00
CA ALA A 140 -1.62 18.18 0.81
C ALA A 140 -3.08 18.43 0.38
N HIS A 141 -3.59 17.60 -0.54
CA HIS A 141 -4.98 17.68 -1.00
C HIS A 141 -5.96 17.42 0.14
N ILE A 142 -5.75 16.38 0.95
CA ILE A 142 -6.60 16.06 2.10
C ILE A 142 -6.60 17.22 3.09
N ILE A 143 -5.43 17.68 3.55
CA ILE A 143 -5.31 18.75 4.56
C ILE A 143 -5.96 20.05 4.08
N LYS A 144 -5.82 20.38 2.79
CA LYS A 144 -6.43 21.57 2.20
C LYS A 144 -7.97 21.55 2.27
N HIS A 145 -8.58 20.37 2.21
CA HIS A 145 -10.03 20.24 2.02
C HIS A 145 -10.77 19.71 3.24
N ILE A 146 -10.11 19.29 4.33
CA ILE A 146 -10.77 18.92 5.59
C ILE A 146 -10.76 20.10 6.57
N SER A 147 -11.69 20.08 7.54
CA SER A 147 -11.69 21.07 8.61
C SER A 147 -10.42 21.00 9.46
N PRO A 148 -9.85 22.15 9.85
CA PRO A 148 -8.71 22.20 10.77
C PRO A 148 -9.07 21.72 12.20
N ASP A 149 -10.35 21.56 12.53
CA ASP A 149 -10.81 21.02 13.82
C ASP A 149 -10.65 19.50 13.91
N LEU A 150 -10.32 18.82 12.78
CA LEU A 150 -10.04 17.40 12.75
C LEU A 150 -8.59 17.11 13.08
N GLU A 151 -8.36 16.09 13.88
CA GLU A 151 -7.03 15.52 14.07
C GLU A 151 -6.64 14.76 12.78
N PHE A 152 -5.58 15.22 12.10
CA PHE A 152 -4.97 14.55 10.96
C PHE A 152 -3.57 14.06 11.33
N LYS A 153 -3.30 12.78 11.10
CA LYS A 153 -1.99 12.17 11.35
C LYS A 153 -1.50 11.37 10.14
N ASP A 154 -0.27 11.60 9.71
CA ASP A 154 0.44 10.73 8.79
C ASP A 154 1.13 9.63 9.59
N ILE A 155 0.66 8.40 9.44
CA ILE A 155 1.15 7.21 10.14
C ILE A 155 1.84 6.21 9.19
N THR A 156 2.27 6.69 8.03
CA THR A 156 2.85 5.84 6.99
C THR A 156 3.99 4.98 7.52
N ASP A 157 4.82 5.55 8.37
CA ASP A 157 6.00 4.89 8.90
C ASP A 157 5.75 4.16 10.25
N ASP A 158 4.58 4.34 10.84
CA ASP A 158 4.19 3.70 12.10
C ASP A 158 3.62 2.29 11.89
N LEU A 159 3.17 1.97 10.67
CA LEU A 159 2.50 0.72 10.33
C LEU A 159 3.09 0.06 9.09
N ILE A 160 3.30 -1.23 9.19
CA ILE A 160 3.57 -2.09 8.04
C ILE A 160 2.26 -2.48 7.35
N CYS A 161 2.36 -2.75 6.05
CA CYS A 161 1.26 -3.28 5.24
C CYS A 161 1.75 -4.49 4.45
N LEU A 162 1.11 -5.63 4.65
CA LEU A 162 1.41 -6.86 3.94
C LEU A 162 0.17 -7.31 3.16
N GLY A 163 0.36 -7.60 1.87
CA GLY A 163 -0.67 -8.20 1.04
C GLY A 163 -0.52 -9.72 1.04
N ILE A 164 -1.61 -10.44 1.33
CA ILE A 164 -1.66 -11.89 1.28
C ILE A 164 -2.66 -12.31 0.21
N PHE A 165 -2.16 -12.83 -0.91
CA PHE A 165 -2.93 -13.12 -2.10
C PHE A 165 -2.87 -14.61 -2.47
N GLY A 166 -3.93 -15.09 -3.11
CA GLY A 166 -4.03 -16.45 -3.62
C GLY A 166 -5.13 -17.29 -2.95
N PRO A 167 -5.50 -18.43 -3.53
CA PRO A 167 -6.65 -19.24 -3.09
C PRO A 167 -6.50 -19.83 -1.68
N LYS A 168 -5.27 -19.96 -1.18
CA LYS A 168 -4.98 -20.49 0.16
C LYS A 168 -4.71 -19.40 1.22
N SER A 169 -4.92 -18.13 0.90
CA SER A 169 -4.68 -17.00 1.82
C SER A 169 -5.44 -17.14 3.14
N ARG A 170 -6.73 -17.52 3.08
CA ARG A 170 -7.54 -17.74 4.28
C ARG A 170 -6.94 -18.82 5.19
N ASN A 171 -6.47 -19.94 4.61
CA ASN A 171 -5.88 -21.04 5.37
C ASN A 171 -4.57 -20.64 6.07
N LEU A 172 -3.82 -19.69 5.48
CA LEU A 172 -2.63 -19.15 6.09
C LEU A 172 -2.96 -18.26 7.30
N ILE A 173 -3.93 -17.35 7.13
CA ILE A 173 -4.29 -16.37 8.17
C ILE A 173 -5.00 -17.02 9.36
N SER A 174 -5.71 -18.14 9.14
CA SER A 174 -6.46 -18.82 10.19
C SER A 174 -5.63 -19.75 11.09
N LYS A 175 -4.32 -19.84 10.86
CA LYS A 175 -3.36 -20.58 11.71
C LYS A 175 -2.79 -19.70 12.81
#